data_d1f1810d06599b731d90dc337db5fa78
#
_entry.id   d1f1810d06599b731d90dc337db5fa78
#
_cell.length_a   1.000
_cell.length_b   1.000
_cell.length_c   1.000
_cell.angle_alpha   90.00
_cell.angle_beta   90.00
_cell.angle_gamma   90.00
#
_symmetry.space_group_name_H-M   'P 1'
#
loop_
_entity.id
_entity.type
_entity.pdbx_description
1 polymer ?
#
loop_
_entity_poly.entity_id
_entity_poly.type
_entity_poly.pdbx_seq_one_letter_code
_entity_poly.pdbx_strand_id
1 'polypeptide(L)'
;MNYIVFDLEFNMFFKFKEGQFANSDLKNEIIQIGAVKLNENLETIDEFNLLIKPVIYKRMNPYVKRKTNINTSRVVQGTPFVIAIESFNAWIGNEYILCSWGHDDILALRENCLFFGYDSISFKKFINIQKIYMNLNSLAKQPSLESVVEGLEIEISSPFHDALSDASYTSDIFKKVYNFSRDAIVNWEKEQMENELKILELKALIDKGDIFCPECSGFVQKSGEVTKKKQYFAFGYCATCNVHIRHISRITHKNGEYNIVSSNSIYNTDQESD
;
A
#
# COMPACT_ATOMS: atom_id res chain seq x y z
N MET A 1 20.52 17.42 -6.02
CA MET A 1 19.26 16.61 -5.92
C MET A 1 19.35 15.81 -4.62
N ASN A 2 18.30 15.84 -3.79
CA ASN A 2 18.29 15.19 -2.49
C ASN A 2 17.54 13.87 -2.51
N TYR A 3 17.91 12.91 -1.67
CA TYR A 3 17.12 11.72 -1.38
C TYR A 3 16.35 11.94 -0.07
N ILE A 4 15.05 11.69 -0.10
CA ILE A 4 14.16 11.80 1.06
C ILE A 4 13.77 10.38 1.46
N VAL A 5 14.50 9.84 2.42
CA VAL A 5 14.20 8.52 3.00
C VAL A 5 13.16 8.72 4.08
N PHE A 6 11.96 8.19 3.88
CA PHE A 6 10.83 8.41 4.79
C PHE A 6 10.14 7.11 5.17
N ASP A 7 9.53 7.14 6.32
CA ASP A 7 8.66 6.11 6.88
C ASP A 7 7.43 6.76 7.49
N LEU A 8 6.33 6.02 7.56
CA LEU A 8 5.05 6.50 8.05
C LEU A 8 4.45 5.54 9.07
N GLU A 9 3.88 6.10 10.13
CA GLU A 9 3.00 5.32 11.00
C GLU A 9 1.54 5.62 10.69
N PHE A 10 0.69 4.56 10.71
CA PHE A 10 -0.70 4.67 10.33
C PHE A 10 -1.63 4.22 11.44
N ASN A 11 -2.75 4.92 11.59
CA ASN A 11 -3.91 4.38 12.29
C ASN A 11 -4.89 3.80 11.26
N MET A 12 -5.60 2.76 11.68
CA MET A 12 -6.58 2.08 10.84
C MET A 12 -7.85 1.79 11.61
N PHE A 13 -8.90 1.44 10.86
CA PHE A 13 -10.16 1.06 11.46
C PHE A 13 -10.01 -0.04 12.50
N PHE A 14 -10.68 0.16 13.63
CA PHE A 14 -10.92 -0.87 14.64
C PHE A 14 -12.35 -0.74 15.14
N LYS A 15 -13.09 -1.84 15.17
CA LYS A 15 -14.47 -1.86 15.60
C LYS A 15 -14.53 -1.81 17.13
N PHE A 16 -14.78 -0.64 17.70
CA PHE A 16 -14.96 -0.46 19.15
C PHE A 16 -16.40 -0.68 19.61
N LYS A 17 -17.40 -0.48 18.72
CA LYS A 17 -18.84 -0.63 19.00
C LYS A 17 -19.53 -1.23 17.77
N GLU A 18 -20.66 -1.88 17.99
CA GLU A 18 -21.51 -2.33 16.90
C GLU A 18 -22.00 -1.15 16.04
N GLY A 19 -22.23 -1.40 14.75
CA GLY A 19 -22.64 -0.37 13.80
C GLY A 19 -21.51 0.54 13.29
N GLN A 20 -20.25 0.34 13.73
CA GLN A 20 -19.11 1.06 13.15
C GLN A 20 -18.57 0.34 11.92
N PHE A 21 -18.25 1.12 10.88
CA PHE A 21 -17.68 0.64 9.60
C PHE A 21 -16.39 1.37 9.28
N ALA A 22 -15.52 0.69 8.53
CA ALA A 22 -14.32 1.33 7.98
C ALA A 22 -14.72 2.42 6.96
N ASN A 23 -13.90 3.48 6.87
CA ASN A 23 -14.00 4.41 5.74
C ASN A 23 -13.58 3.68 4.46
N SER A 24 -14.36 3.79 3.40
CA SER A 24 -14.07 3.14 2.12
C SER A 24 -12.93 3.80 1.36
N ASP A 25 -12.75 5.12 1.56
CA ASP A 25 -11.87 5.97 0.75
C ASP A 25 -10.49 6.16 1.39
N LEU A 26 -10.38 5.93 2.70
CA LEU A 26 -9.11 5.97 3.43
C LEU A 26 -8.99 4.80 4.39
N LYS A 27 -8.13 3.83 4.08
CA LYS A 27 -7.91 2.64 4.92
C LYS A 27 -6.91 2.89 6.04
N ASN A 28 -5.81 3.57 5.69
CA ASN A 28 -4.69 3.87 6.57
C ASN A 28 -4.57 5.38 6.69
N GLU A 29 -4.87 5.93 7.86
CA GLU A 29 -4.73 7.35 8.14
C GLU A 29 -3.37 7.61 8.77
N ILE A 30 -2.55 8.45 8.15
CA ILE A 30 -1.20 8.77 8.63
C ILE A 30 -1.28 9.49 9.98
N ILE A 31 -0.49 9.03 10.94
CA ILE A 31 -0.39 9.59 12.30
C ILE A 31 1.03 10.07 12.66
N GLN A 32 2.04 9.69 11.88
CA GLN A 32 3.40 10.21 12.00
C GLN A 32 4.09 10.18 10.64
N ILE A 33 4.88 11.20 10.34
CA ILE A 33 5.84 11.24 9.24
C ILE A 33 7.22 11.38 9.87
N GLY A 34 8.10 10.42 9.57
CA GLY A 34 9.52 10.49 9.88
C GLY A 34 10.33 10.47 8.60
N ALA A 35 11.35 11.30 8.47
CA ALA A 35 12.17 11.32 7.28
C ALA A 35 13.59 11.82 7.54
N VAL A 36 14.53 11.30 6.76
CA VAL A 36 15.93 11.68 6.71
C VAL A 36 16.24 12.23 5.32
N LYS A 37 16.82 13.42 5.25
CA LYS A 37 17.27 14.03 4.01
C LYS A 37 18.75 13.75 3.80
N LEU A 38 19.06 13.13 2.67
CA LEU A 38 20.43 12.85 2.22
C LEU A 38 20.76 13.73 1.03
N ASN A 39 22.01 14.21 0.97
CA ASN A 39 22.53 14.89 -0.20
C ASN A 39 22.90 13.86 -1.32
N GLU A 40 23.48 14.34 -2.42
CA GLU A 40 23.89 13.52 -3.54
C GLU A 40 25.02 12.51 -3.23
N ASN A 41 25.76 12.73 -2.14
CA ASN A 41 26.79 11.82 -1.63
C ASN A 41 26.25 10.85 -0.58
N LEU A 42 24.94 10.84 -0.34
CA LEU A 42 24.26 10.08 0.71
C LEU A 42 24.64 10.48 2.14
N GLU A 43 25.12 11.70 2.33
CA GLU A 43 25.35 12.25 3.67
C GLU A 43 24.05 12.80 4.24
N THR A 44 23.76 12.50 5.50
CA THR A 44 22.59 13.06 6.20
C THR A 44 22.78 14.56 6.41
N ILE A 45 21.83 15.36 5.92
CA ILE A 45 21.87 16.83 6.02
C ILE A 45 20.74 17.41 6.86
N ASP A 46 19.64 16.68 7.04
CA ASP A 46 18.50 17.14 7.85
C ASP A 46 17.56 15.97 8.20
N GLU A 47 16.70 16.17 9.20
CA GLU A 47 15.68 15.22 9.65
C GLU A 47 14.33 15.90 9.83
N PHE A 48 13.26 15.14 9.60
CA PHE A 48 11.88 15.60 9.79
C PHE A 48 11.12 14.58 10.64
N ASN A 49 10.43 15.05 11.68
CA ASN A 49 9.58 14.19 12.50
C ASN A 49 8.35 14.96 12.97
N LEU A 50 7.15 14.48 12.60
CA LEU A 50 5.93 15.17 12.97
C LEU A 50 4.79 14.19 13.25
N LEU A 51 4.16 14.31 14.41
CA LEU A 51 2.92 13.62 14.74
C LEU A 51 1.73 14.32 14.08
N ILE A 52 0.84 13.51 13.51
CA ILE A 52 -0.35 13.96 12.79
C ILE A 52 -1.60 13.57 13.56
N LYS A 53 -2.51 14.52 13.69
CA LYS A 53 -3.80 14.33 14.35
C LYS A 53 -4.78 13.63 13.43
N PRO A 54 -5.20 12.39 13.73
CA PRO A 54 -6.17 11.69 12.92
C PRO A 54 -7.56 12.33 13.04
N VAL A 55 -8.28 12.42 11.93
CA VAL A 55 -9.65 12.96 11.86
C VAL A 55 -10.69 11.90 11.54
N ILE A 56 -10.30 10.83 10.85
CA ILE A 56 -11.16 9.70 10.50
C ILE A 56 -11.13 8.66 11.62
N TYR A 57 -9.96 8.13 11.93
CA TYR A 57 -9.78 7.13 12.99
C TYR A 57 -9.26 7.78 14.27
N LYS A 58 -10.08 8.65 14.88
CA LYS A 58 -9.71 9.49 16.04
C LYS A 58 -9.24 8.70 17.26
N ARG A 59 -9.67 7.44 17.38
CA ARG A 59 -9.24 6.54 18.45
C ARG A 59 -8.22 5.54 17.91
N MET A 60 -7.09 5.42 18.59
CA MET A 60 -6.01 4.53 18.17
C MET A 60 -6.46 3.06 18.19
N ASN A 61 -6.21 2.38 17.08
CA ASN A 61 -6.33 0.92 17.01
C ASN A 61 -5.40 0.29 18.07
N PRO A 62 -5.89 -0.64 18.91
CA PRO A 62 -5.08 -1.24 19.97
C PRO A 62 -3.81 -1.94 19.50
N TYR A 63 -3.84 -2.53 18.30
CA TYR A 63 -2.65 -3.15 17.69
C TYR A 63 -1.60 -2.08 17.33
N VAL A 64 -2.01 -1.03 16.60
CA VAL A 64 -1.13 0.09 16.23
C VAL A 64 -0.53 0.74 17.48
N LYS A 65 -1.35 1.03 18.49
CA LYS A 65 -0.88 1.60 19.76
C LYS A 65 0.21 0.75 20.42
N ARG A 66 0.09 -0.59 20.40
CA ARG A 66 1.12 -1.47 20.99
C ARG A 66 2.40 -1.48 20.18
N LYS A 67 2.27 -1.43 18.85
CA LYS A 67 3.40 -1.53 17.91
C LYS A 67 4.22 -0.25 17.89
N THR A 68 3.56 0.91 17.77
CA THR A 68 4.22 2.22 17.60
C THR A 68 4.48 2.95 18.93
N ASN A 69 3.91 2.48 20.03
CA ASN A 69 3.86 3.20 21.31
C ASN A 69 3.22 4.61 21.22
N ILE A 70 2.51 4.89 20.11
CA ILE A 70 1.74 6.12 19.94
C ILE A 70 0.34 5.89 20.50
N ASN A 71 -0.06 6.71 21.47
CA ASN A 71 -1.40 6.60 22.08
C ASN A 71 -2.32 7.77 21.66
N THR A 72 -3.61 7.61 21.94
CA THR A 72 -4.62 8.61 21.57
C THR A 72 -4.32 10.00 22.15
N SER A 73 -3.81 10.10 23.37
CA SER A 73 -3.50 11.40 23.99
C SER A 73 -2.34 12.14 23.30
N ARG A 74 -1.40 11.41 22.69
CA ARG A 74 -0.31 12.01 21.89
C ARG A 74 -0.82 12.49 20.54
N VAL A 75 -1.56 11.65 19.78
CA VAL A 75 -1.99 12.03 18.42
C VAL A 75 -3.04 13.14 18.41
N VAL A 76 -3.85 13.30 19.44
CA VAL A 76 -4.82 14.41 19.49
C VAL A 76 -4.15 15.78 19.59
N GLN A 77 -2.90 15.82 20.04
CA GLN A 77 -2.06 17.03 20.08
C GLN A 77 -1.21 17.20 18.80
N GLY A 78 -1.28 16.23 17.88
CA GLY A 78 -0.58 16.27 16.61
C GLY A 78 -1.08 17.40 15.69
N THR A 79 -0.31 17.66 14.66
CA THR A 79 -0.60 18.66 13.63
C THR A 79 -1.71 18.14 12.69
N PRO A 80 -2.67 18.98 12.25
CA PRO A 80 -3.59 18.59 11.18
C PRO A 80 -2.86 18.14 9.91
N PHE A 81 -3.37 17.11 9.21
CA PHE A 81 -2.68 16.51 8.07
C PHE A 81 -2.25 17.54 7.01
N VAL A 82 -3.15 18.46 6.61
CA VAL A 82 -2.82 19.45 5.56
C VAL A 82 -1.63 20.33 5.98
N ILE A 83 -1.58 20.77 7.21
CA ILE A 83 -0.45 21.59 7.73
C ILE A 83 0.83 20.76 7.83
N ALA A 84 0.71 19.50 8.26
CA ALA A 84 1.85 18.60 8.36
C ALA A 84 2.46 18.31 6.98
N ILE A 85 1.62 18.07 5.97
CA ILE A 85 2.07 17.76 4.63
C ILE A 85 2.62 19.00 3.89
N GLU A 86 2.07 20.19 4.15
CA GLU A 86 2.64 21.46 3.68
C GLU A 86 4.04 21.69 4.26
N SER A 87 4.20 21.44 5.57
CA SER A 87 5.50 21.54 6.24
C SER A 87 6.50 20.53 5.70
N PHE A 88 6.06 19.30 5.47
CA PHE A 88 6.88 18.24 4.85
C PHE A 88 7.28 18.63 3.42
N ASN A 89 6.35 19.10 2.60
CA ASN A 89 6.61 19.54 1.24
C ASN A 89 7.61 20.72 1.19
N ALA A 90 7.46 21.69 2.05
CA ALA A 90 8.42 22.80 2.19
C ALA A 90 9.81 22.29 2.59
N TRP A 91 9.88 21.32 3.50
CA TRP A 91 11.13 20.73 3.99
C TRP A 91 11.82 19.89 2.91
N ILE A 92 11.11 19.07 2.12
CA ILE A 92 11.72 18.26 1.05
C ILE A 92 12.32 19.12 -0.07
N GLY A 93 11.71 20.27 -0.38
CA GLY A 93 12.17 21.21 -1.40
C GLY A 93 11.73 20.81 -2.82
N ASN A 94 12.41 21.32 -3.84
CA ASN A 94 11.95 21.18 -5.25
C ASN A 94 12.61 20.03 -6.01
N GLU A 95 13.83 19.63 -5.66
CA GLU A 95 14.60 18.62 -6.37
C GLU A 95 14.92 17.44 -5.45
N TYR A 96 14.07 16.44 -5.47
CA TYR A 96 14.18 15.28 -4.60
C TYR A 96 13.80 13.97 -5.29
N ILE A 97 14.20 12.88 -4.65
CA ILE A 97 13.75 11.52 -4.91
C ILE A 97 13.20 10.98 -3.61
N LEU A 98 11.95 10.52 -3.62
CA LEU A 98 11.35 9.84 -2.47
C LEU A 98 11.92 8.42 -2.36
N CYS A 99 12.21 7.98 -1.14
CA CYS A 99 12.77 6.67 -0.86
C CYS A 99 12.08 6.07 0.37
N SER A 100 11.72 4.78 0.34
CA SER A 100 11.18 4.09 1.52
C SER A 100 11.55 2.61 1.53
N TRP A 101 11.28 1.95 2.66
CA TRP A 101 11.41 0.50 2.80
C TRP A 101 10.16 -0.19 2.26
N GLY A 102 10.14 -0.48 0.97
CA GLY A 102 8.98 -1.06 0.28
C GLY A 102 8.14 -0.02 -0.46
N HIS A 103 6.87 -0.35 -0.71
CA HIS A 103 5.94 0.54 -1.42
C HIS A 103 4.78 1.05 -0.54
N ASP A 104 4.62 0.52 0.67
CA ASP A 104 3.42 0.80 1.47
C ASP A 104 3.36 2.28 1.89
N ASP A 105 4.50 2.88 2.23
CA ASP A 105 4.59 4.28 2.65
C ASP A 105 4.28 5.26 1.53
N ILE A 106 4.84 5.06 0.34
CA ILE A 106 4.56 5.96 -0.79
C ILE A 106 3.11 5.86 -1.26
N LEU A 107 2.52 4.66 -1.21
CA LEU A 107 1.11 4.45 -1.50
C LEU A 107 0.22 5.16 -0.48
N ALA A 108 0.50 4.99 0.81
CA ALA A 108 -0.26 5.62 1.88
C ALA A 108 -0.10 7.14 1.86
N LEU A 109 1.10 7.67 1.59
CA LEU A 109 1.31 9.11 1.46
C LEU A 109 0.44 9.68 0.34
N ARG A 110 0.45 9.05 -0.84
CA ARG A 110 -0.39 9.46 -1.97
C ARG A 110 -1.89 9.35 -1.66
N GLU A 111 -2.34 8.23 -1.07
CA GLU A 111 -3.76 8.04 -0.71
C GLU A 111 -4.24 9.12 0.28
N ASN A 112 -3.44 9.44 1.29
CA ASN A 112 -3.78 10.50 2.25
C ASN A 112 -3.77 11.89 1.59
N CYS A 113 -2.78 12.20 0.75
CA CYS A 113 -2.75 13.46 0.00
C CYS A 113 -4.01 13.61 -0.86
N LEU A 114 -4.40 12.59 -1.62
CA LEU A 114 -5.61 12.61 -2.45
C LEU A 114 -6.88 12.76 -1.60
N PHE A 115 -6.98 12.03 -0.49
CA PHE A 115 -8.14 12.08 0.40
C PHE A 115 -8.35 13.47 1.01
N PHE A 116 -7.27 14.13 1.42
CA PHE A 116 -7.31 15.46 2.01
C PHE A 116 -7.20 16.61 0.99
N GLY A 117 -7.18 16.30 -0.32
CA GLY A 117 -7.14 17.30 -1.40
C GLY A 117 -5.82 18.04 -1.52
N TYR A 118 -4.69 17.38 -1.22
CA TYR A 118 -3.36 17.95 -1.34
C TYR A 118 -2.60 17.34 -2.51
N ASP A 119 -2.14 18.15 -3.47
CA ASP A 119 -1.56 17.70 -4.74
C ASP A 119 -0.13 18.25 -5.03
N SER A 120 0.44 18.98 -4.07
CA SER A 120 1.72 19.68 -4.31
C SER A 120 2.97 18.80 -4.15
N ILE A 121 2.85 17.55 -3.67
CA ILE A 121 3.98 16.61 -3.61
C ILE A 121 4.10 15.88 -4.95
N SER A 122 5.31 15.91 -5.53
CA SER A 122 5.61 15.15 -6.75
C SER A 122 6.05 13.73 -6.42
N PHE A 123 5.30 12.76 -6.89
CA PHE A 123 5.60 11.33 -6.75
C PHE A 123 6.36 10.73 -7.95
N LYS A 124 6.91 11.58 -8.84
CA LYS A 124 7.52 11.11 -10.10
C LYS A 124 8.75 10.24 -9.92
N LYS A 125 9.60 10.57 -8.95
CA LYS A 125 10.85 9.85 -8.72
C LYS A 125 10.80 9.12 -7.39
N PHE A 126 11.02 7.82 -7.43
CA PHE A 126 10.98 6.97 -6.26
C PHE A 126 12.06 5.89 -6.30
N ILE A 127 12.59 5.55 -5.12
CA ILE A 127 13.49 4.41 -4.91
C ILE A 127 12.89 3.50 -3.83
N ASN A 128 12.66 2.25 -4.19
CA ASN A 128 12.32 1.19 -3.25
C ASN A 128 13.60 0.55 -2.74
N ILE A 129 14.03 0.92 -1.53
CA ILE A 129 15.30 0.45 -0.93
C ILE A 129 15.25 -1.06 -0.62
N GLN A 130 14.10 -1.57 -0.16
CA GLN A 130 13.89 -2.99 0.06
C GLN A 130 14.12 -3.81 -1.22
N LYS A 131 13.63 -3.32 -2.36
CA LYS A 131 13.81 -3.97 -3.67
C LYS A 131 15.28 -3.99 -4.11
N ILE A 132 16.03 -2.91 -3.87
CA ILE A 132 17.47 -2.88 -4.12
C ILE A 132 18.16 -3.96 -3.28
N TYR A 133 17.90 -3.97 -1.98
CA TYR A 133 18.47 -4.96 -1.06
C TYR A 133 18.13 -6.40 -1.48
N MET A 134 16.87 -6.66 -1.82
CA MET A 134 16.43 -7.97 -2.31
C MET A 134 17.18 -8.41 -3.57
N ASN A 135 17.33 -7.52 -4.54
CA ASN A 135 18.02 -7.83 -5.80
C ASN A 135 19.50 -8.14 -5.56
N LEU A 136 20.19 -7.35 -4.74
CA LEU A 136 21.59 -7.56 -4.41
C LEU A 136 21.83 -8.90 -3.70
N ASN A 137 20.87 -9.35 -2.87
CA ASN A 137 21.01 -10.58 -2.09
C ASN A 137 20.20 -11.74 -2.69
N SER A 138 19.66 -11.61 -3.89
CA SER A 138 18.85 -12.63 -4.60
C SER A 138 17.72 -13.21 -3.74
N LEU A 139 17.04 -12.36 -2.95
CA LEU A 139 15.98 -12.77 -2.03
C LEU A 139 14.65 -12.93 -2.77
N ALA A 140 13.98 -14.06 -2.59
CA ALA A 140 12.66 -14.34 -3.14
C ALA A 140 11.51 -13.77 -2.28
N LYS A 141 11.78 -13.43 -1.01
CA LYS A 141 10.79 -12.88 -0.07
C LYS A 141 11.26 -11.54 0.47
N GLN A 142 10.29 -10.65 0.70
CA GLN A 142 10.54 -9.35 1.32
C GLN A 142 11.01 -9.52 2.77
N PRO A 143 12.22 -9.07 3.11
CA PRO A 143 12.68 -9.07 4.50
C PRO A 143 12.05 -7.91 5.27
N SER A 144 11.91 -8.06 6.60
CA SER A 144 11.55 -6.94 7.47
C SER A 144 12.74 -5.97 7.60
N LEU A 145 12.45 -4.69 7.89
CA LEU A 145 13.48 -3.69 8.16
C LEU A 145 14.40 -4.14 9.31
N GLU A 146 13.81 -4.58 10.43
CA GLU A 146 14.51 -5.07 11.61
C GLU A 146 15.50 -6.19 11.28
N SER A 147 15.07 -7.22 10.52
CA SER A 147 15.94 -8.33 10.15
C SER A 147 17.14 -7.92 9.29
N VAL A 148 16.99 -6.86 8.48
CA VAL A 148 18.08 -6.35 7.64
C VAL A 148 19.02 -5.45 8.43
N VAL A 149 18.48 -4.63 9.34
CA VAL A 149 19.29 -3.83 10.28
C VAL A 149 20.20 -4.75 11.11
N GLU A 150 19.65 -5.81 11.69
CA GLU A 150 20.42 -6.82 12.43
C GLU A 150 21.44 -7.53 11.54
N GLY A 151 21.03 -8.01 10.35
CA GLY A 151 21.90 -8.73 9.43
C GLY A 151 23.06 -7.90 8.84
N LEU A 152 22.90 -6.57 8.79
CA LEU A 152 23.94 -5.64 8.35
C LEU A 152 24.74 -5.04 9.52
N GLU A 153 24.49 -5.50 10.75
CA GLU A 153 25.16 -5.03 11.98
C GLU A 153 25.06 -3.50 12.11
N ILE A 154 23.88 -2.92 11.79
CA ILE A 154 23.59 -1.50 12.00
C ILE A 154 23.24 -1.33 13.47
N GLU A 155 23.85 -0.33 14.14
CA GLU A 155 23.61 -0.03 15.55
C GLU A 155 22.13 0.33 15.79
N ILE A 156 21.47 -0.40 16.69
CA ILE A 156 20.10 -0.15 17.09
C ILE A 156 20.10 0.85 18.25
N SER A 157 19.99 2.13 17.91
CA SER A 157 20.02 3.25 18.88
C SER A 157 18.63 3.71 19.32
N SER A 158 17.57 3.33 18.61
CA SER A 158 16.18 3.76 18.82
C SER A 158 15.21 2.59 18.60
N PRO A 159 14.00 2.63 19.16
CA PRO A 159 13.02 1.57 18.96
C PRO A 159 12.51 1.56 17.50
N PHE A 160 12.27 0.37 16.97
CA PHE A 160 11.50 0.21 15.73
C PHE A 160 10.04 0.65 15.91
N HIS A 161 9.35 0.91 14.80
CA HIS A 161 7.98 1.40 14.75
C HIS A 161 7.82 2.82 15.35
N ASP A 162 8.83 3.62 15.16
CA ASP A 162 8.80 5.07 15.20
C ASP A 162 9.27 5.57 13.83
N ALA A 163 8.46 6.37 13.15
CA ALA A 163 8.70 6.70 11.74
C ALA A 163 10.08 7.34 11.49
N LEU A 164 10.60 8.19 12.42
CA LEU A 164 11.94 8.75 12.23
C LEU A 164 13.03 7.70 12.44
N SER A 165 12.88 6.82 13.43
CA SER A 165 13.84 5.72 13.65
C SER A 165 13.90 4.78 12.47
N ASP A 166 12.74 4.37 11.92
CA ASP A 166 12.66 3.47 10.78
C ASP A 166 13.17 4.11 9.48
N ALA A 167 12.92 5.42 9.27
CA ALA A 167 13.53 6.20 8.21
C ALA A 167 15.06 6.30 8.34
N SER A 168 15.57 6.45 9.57
CA SER A 168 17.02 6.49 9.85
C SER A 168 17.66 5.14 9.54
N TYR A 169 17.13 4.04 10.04
CA TYR A 169 17.63 2.69 9.70
C TYR A 169 17.57 2.41 8.20
N THR A 170 16.47 2.81 7.55
CA THR A 170 16.33 2.68 6.11
C THR A 170 17.39 3.50 5.36
N SER A 171 17.73 4.70 5.85
CA SER A 171 18.79 5.52 5.28
C SER A 171 20.17 4.89 5.43
N ASP A 172 20.44 4.26 6.56
CA ASP A 172 21.72 3.58 6.81
C ASP A 172 21.88 2.30 5.95
N ILE A 173 20.79 1.55 5.74
CA ILE A 173 20.78 0.47 4.75
C ILE A 173 21.03 1.04 3.35
N PHE A 174 20.36 2.14 2.97
CA PHE A 174 20.51 2.77 1.67
C PHE A 174 21.96 3.17 1.39
N LYS A 175 22.65 3.81 2.34
CA LYS A 175 24.08 4.16 2.25
C LYS A 175 24.97 2.93 2.01
N LYS A 176 24.63 1.77 2.58
CA LYS A 176 25.40 0.52 2.43
C LYS A 176 25.17 -0.17 1.08
N VAL A 177 23.97 -0.10 0.53
CA VAL A 177 23.55 -0.93 -0.62
C VAL A 177 23.41 -0.15 -1.92
N TYR A 178 23.31 1.16 -1.88
CA TYR A 178 23.15 1.97 -3.08
C TYR A 178 24.49 2.22 -3.78
N ASN A 179 24.59 1.78 -5.02
CA ASN A 179 25.80 1.89 -5.83
C ASN A 179 25.71 3.01 -6.90
N PHE A 180 24.83 4.00 -6.70
CA PHE A 180 24.56 5.10 -7.61
C PHE A 180 24.07 4.68 -9.01
N SER A 181 23.53 3.47 -9.15
CA SER A 181 22.90 3.01 -10.38
C SER A 181 21.62 3.82 -10.65
N ARG A 182 21.57 4.46 -11.82
CA ARG A 182 20.36 5.19 -12.25
C ARG A 182 19.15 4.27 -12.46
N ASP A 183 19.39 2.99 -12.66
CA ASP A 183 18.34 1.98 -12.86
C ASP A 183 17.51 1.72 -11.58
N ALA A 184 18.02 2.16 -10.42
CA ALA A 184 17.26 2.10 -9.17
C ALA A 184 16.15 3.15 -9.07
N ILE A 185 16.21 4.24 -9.88
CA ILE A 185 15.24 5.32 -9.87
C ILE A 185 14.12 4.98 -10.84
N VAL A 186 12.91 4.81 -10.36
CA VAL A 186 11.73 4.58 -11.19
C VAL A 186 10.87 5.84 -11.31
N ASN A 187 10.22 6.03 -12.44
CA ASN A 187 9.13 6.98 -12.57
C ASN A 187 7.86 6.34 -12.01
N TRP A 188 7.65 6.53 -10.71
CA TRP A 188 6.59 5.85 -9.97
C TRP A 188 5.18 6.22 -10.46
N GLU A 189 4.92 7.50 -10.77
CA GLU A 189 3.60 7.91 -11.29
C GLU A 189 3.27 7.23 -12.63
N LYS A 190 4.26 7.14 -13.52
CA LYS A 190 4.08 6.45 -14.80
C LYS A 190 3.84 4.96 -14.59
N GLU A 191 4.60 4.32 -13.71
CA GLU A 191 4.43 2.90 -13.38
C GLU A 191 3.05 2.63 -12.76
N GLN A 192 2.56 3.50 -11.86
CA GLN A 192 1.21 3.37 -11.29
C GLN A 192 0.12 3.55 -12.35
N MET A 193 0.25 4.53 -13.23
CA MET A 193 -0.73 4.76 -14.29
C MET A 193 -0.79 3.58 -15.27
N GLU A 194 0.36 3.01 -15.65
CA GLU A 194 0.43 1.82 -16.49
C GLU A 194 -0.22 0.61 -15.80
N ASN A 195 0.01 0.43 -14.49
CA ASN A 195 -0.62 -0.62 -13.69
C ASN A 195 -2.15 -0.43 -13.57
N GLU A 196 -2.63 0.79 -13.35
CA GLU A 196 -4.05 1.13 -13.29
C GLU A 196 -4.75 0.85 -14.63
N LEU A 197 -4.14 1.27 -15.75
CA LEU A 197 -4.64 0.98 -17.09
C LEU A 197 -4.72 -0.52 -17.34
N LYS A 198 -3.69 -1.27 -16.97
CA LYS A 198 -3.67 -2.73 -17.11
C LYS A 198 -4.77 -3.41 -16.30
N ILE A 199 -4.99 -2.95 -15.06
CA ILE A 199 -6.07 -3.46 -14.22
C ILE A 199 -7.45 -3.14 -14.83
N LEU A 200 -7.64 -1.95 -15.40
CA LEU A 200 -8.88 -1.58 -16.08
C LEU A 200 -9.15 -2.45 -17.31
N GLU A 201 -8.12 -2.72 -18.12
CA GLU A 201 -8.22 -3.65 -19.26
C GLU A 201 -8.65 -5.06 -18.81
N LEU A 202 -8.03 -5.58 -17.75
CA LEU A 202 -8.35 -6.90 -17.21
C LEU A 202 -9.77 -6.96 -16.62
N LYS A 203 -10.24 -5.90 -15.97
CA LYS A 203 -11.63 -5.78 -15.51
C LYS A 203 -12.60 -5.85 -16.68
N ALA A 204 -12.35 -5.09 -17.76
CA ALA A 204 -13.19 -5.12 -18.94
C ALA A 204 -13.24 -6.51 -19.62
N LEU A 205 -12.14 -7.28 -19.54
CA LEU A 205 -12.12 -8.67 -20.01
C LEU A 205 -12.95 -9.59 -19.11
N ILE A 206 -12.92 -9.39 -17.79
CA ILE A 206 -13.76 -10.15 -16.86
C ILE A 206 -15.24 -9.86 -17.10
N ASP A 207 -15.62 -8.59 -17.28
CA ASP A 207 -17.01 -8.17 -17.51
C ASP A 207 -17.58 -8.76 -18.81
N LYS A 208 -16.73 -8.89 -19.84
CA LYS A 208 -17.10 -9.52 -21.13
C LYS A 208 -16.98 -11.05 -21.14
N GLY A 209 -16.32 -11.62 -20.13
CA GLY A 209 -16.05 -13.06 -20.07
C GLY A 209 -17.34 -13.88 -19.99
N ASP A 210 -17.37 -14.98 -20.73
CA ASP A 210 -18.47 -15.93 -20.75
C ASP A 210 -18.41 -16.86 -19.54
N ILE A 211 -19.58 -17.28 -19.06
CA ILE A 211 -19.71 -18.30 -18.03
C ILE A 211 -20.10 -19.62 -18.70
N PHE A 212 -19.45 -20.71 -18.30
CA PHE A 212 -19.77 -22.05 -18.78
C PHE A 212 -20.17 -22.96 -17.61
N CYS A 213 -21.13 -23.79 -17.85
CA CYS A 213 -21.58 -24.80 -16.90
C CYS A 213 -20.45 -25.82 -16.63
N PRO A 214 -20.06 -26.08 -15.37
CA PRO A 214 -19.02 -27.05 -15.06
C PRO A 214 -19.45 -28.52 -15.35
N GLU A 215 -20.76 -28.82 -15.47
CA GLU A 215 -21.26 -30.17 -15.77
C GLU A 215 -21.34 -30.44 -17.27
N CYS A 216 -21.96 -29.52 -18.05
CA CYS A 216 -22.20 -29.78 -19.48
C CYS A 216 -21.34 -28.91 -20.41
N SER A 217 -20.50 -28.02 -19.85
CA SER A 217 -19.70 -27.03 -20.59
C SER A 217 -20.53 -26.10 -21.51
N GLY A 218 -21.85 -26.09 -21.36
CA GLY A 218 -22.74 -25.19 -22.10
C GLY A 218 -22.60 -23.75 -21.64
N PHE A 219 -22.84 -22.83 -22.57
CA PHE A 219 -22.89 -21.40 -22.28
C PHE A 219 -24.01 -21.06 -21.29
N VAL A 220 -23.71 -20.16 -20.35
CA VAL A 220 -24.65 -19.72 -19.34
C VAL A 220 -24.75 -18.20 -19.38
N GLN A 221 -25.96 -17.69 -19.58
CA GLN A 221 -26.22 -16.27 -19.56
C GLN A 221 -26.07 -15.73 -18.14
N LYS A 222 -25.31 -14.64 -17.97
CA LYS A 222 -25.16 -13.94 -16.70
C LYS A 222 -26.51 -13.36 -16.26
N SER A 223 -26.85 -13.57 -14.99
CA SER A 223 -28.06 -13.04 -14.35
C SER A 223 -27.77 -11.95 -13.30
N GLY A 224 -26.53 -11.80 -12.89
CA GLY A 224 -26.09 -10.79 -11.93
C GLY A 224 -24.59 -10.79 -11.74
N GLU A 225 -24.06 -9.67 -11.26
CA GLU A 225 -22.64 -9.47 -10.99
C GLU A 225 -22.44 -8.70 -9.67
N VAL A 226 -21.42 -9.09 -8.89
CA VAL A 226 -21.06 -8.43 -7.63
C VAL A 226 -19.53 -8.42 -7.47
N THR A 227 -18.96 -7.29 -7.07
CA THR A 227 -17.54 -7.20 -6.72
C THR A 227 -17.37 -7.16 -5.20
N LYS A 228 -16.60 -8.09 -4.63
CA LYS A 228 -16.33 -8.17 -3.20
C LYS A 228 -14.85 -8.48 -2.96
N LYS A 229 -14.14 -7.65 -2.20
CA LYS A 229 -12.74 -7.87 -1.78
C LYS A 229 -11.78 -8.23 -2.93
N LYS A 230 -11.77 -7.48 -4.03
CA LYS A 230 -10.94 -7.73 -5.24
C LYS A 230 -11.30 -9.03 -5.99
N GLN A 231 -12.44 -9.62 -5.72
CA GLN A 231 -13.02 -10.73 -6.49
C GLN A 231 -14.27 -10.25 -7.21
N TYR A 232 -14.44 -10.74 -8.43
CA TYR A 232 -15.58 -10.47 -9.28
C TYR A 232 -16.43 -11.73 -9.31
N PHE A 233 -17.68 -11.62 -8.91
CA PHE A 233 -18.64 -12.71 -8.91
C PHE A 233 -19.65 -12.45 -10.01
N ALA A 234 -19.90 -13.44 -10.83
CA ALA A 234 -21.03 -13.43 -11.74
C ALA A 234 -21.86 -14.70 -11.53
N PHE A 235 -23.14 -14.57 -11.72
CA PHE A 235 -24.11 -15.62 -11.47
C PHE A 235 -24.87 -15.94 -12.75
N GLY A 236 -25.30 -17.17 -12.89
CA GLY A 236 -26.10 -17.61 -14.01
C GLY A 236 -26.84 -18.92 -13.70
N TYR A 237 -27.67 -19.34 -14.63
CA TYR A 237 -28.45 -20.57 -14.52
C TYR A 237 -28.29 -21.42 -15.77
N CYS A 238 -27.90 -22.68 -15.61
CA CYS A 238 -27.83 -23.64 -16.68
C CYS A 238 -29.17 -24.37 -16.80
N ALA A 239 -29.94 -24.08 -17.85
CA ALA A 239 -31.22 -24.73 -18.09
C ALA A 239 -31.09 -26.22 -18.45
N THR A 240 -29.98 -26.62 -19.06
CA THR A 240 -29.73 -28.03 -19.44
C THR A 240 -29.51 -28.90 -18.20
N CYS A 241 -28.73 -28.45 -17.24
CA CYS A 241 -28.43 -29.21 -16.03
C CYS A 241 -29.32 -28.84 -14.85
N ASN A 242 -30.16 -27.80 -14.96
CA ASN A 242 -31.04 -27.28 -13.92
C ASN A 242 -30.27 -26.87 -12.66
N VAL A 243 -29.14 -26.15 -12.85
CA VAL A 243 -28.25 -25.73 -11.73
C VAL A 243 -27.92 -24.27 -11.83
N HIS A 244 -27.79 -23.65 -10.65
CA HIS A 244 -27.23 -22.30 -10.51
C HIS A 244 -25.71 -22.34 -10.50
N ILE A 245 -25.08 -21.38 -11.21
CA ILE A 245 -23.65 -21.31 -11.37
C ILE A 245 -23.14 -20.00 -10.80
N ARG A 246 -22.10 -20.11 -9.99
CA ARG A 246 -21.29 -18.99 -9.52
C ARG A 246 -19.95 -19.02 -10.23
N HIS A 247 -19.67 -17.95 -10.98
CA HIS A 247 -18.37 -17.67 -11.57
C HIS A 247 -17.61 -16.72 -10.66
N ILE A 248 -16.35 -17.03 -10.40
CA ILE A 248 -15.46 -16.17 -9.60
C ILE A 248 -14.26 -15.86 -10.47
N SER A 249 -13.97 -14.56 -10.65
CA SER A 249 -12.75 -14.08 -11.28
C SER A 249 -11.97 -13.19 -10.32
N ARG A 250 -10.66 -13.27 -10.38
CA ARG A 250 -9.75 -12.39 -9.63
C ARG A 250 -8.56 -12.02 -10.50
N ILE A 251 -8.11 -10.77 -10.34
CA ILE A 251 -6.84 -10.32 -10.92
C ILE A 251 -5.74 -10.68 -9.93
N THR A 252 -4.73 -11.40 -10.41
CA THR A 252 -3.55 -11.79 -9.63
C THR A 252 -2.32 -11.13 -10.24
N HIS A 253 -1.38 -10.75 -9.40
CA HIS A 253 -0.07 -10.23 -9.80
C HIS A 253 1.01 -11.21 -9.37
N LYS A 254 1.75 -11.75 -10.32
CA LYS A 254 2.84 -12.70 -10.05
C LYS A 254 3.97 -12.49 -11.06
N ASN A 255 5.21 -12.44 -10.57
CA ASN A 255 6.42 -12.25 -11.38
C ASN A 255 6.38 -10.97 -12.27
N GLY A 256 5.76 -9.89 -11.77
CA GLY A 256 5.63 -8.65 -12.55
C GLY A 256 4.48 -8.63 -13.55
N GLU A 257 3.69 -9.69 -13.65
CA GLU A 257 2.57 -9.80 -14.60
C GLU A 257 1.23 -9.89 -13.88
N TYR A 258 0.23 -9.22 -14.46
CA TYR A 258 -1.17 -9.31 -14.04
C TYR A 258 -1.88 -10.37 -14.87
N ASN A 259 -2.59 -11.29 -14.20
CA ASN A 259 -3.35 -12.36 -14.83
C ASN A 259 -4.74 -12.47 -14.23
N ILE A 260 -5.70 -12.92 -15.05
CA ILE A 260 -7.04 -13.30 -14.59
C ILE A 260 -7.04 -14.78 -14.24
N VAL A 261 -7.50 -15.09 -13.03
CA VAL A 261 -7.78 -16.47 -12.62
C VAL A 261 -9.27 -16.59 -12.36
N SER A 262 -9.92 -17.51 -13.06
CA SER A 262 -11.37 -17.72 -12.99
C SER A 262 -11.70 -19.17 -12.65
N SER A 263 -12.85 -19.36 -12.00
CA SER A 263 -13.42 -20.67 -11.71
C SER A 263 -14.95 -20.62 -11.73
N ASN A 264 -15.57 -21.71 -12.17
CA ASN A 264 -17.02 -21.91 -12.12
C ASN A 264 -17.35 -22.96 -11.06
N SER A 265 -18.42 -22.75 -10.31
CA SER A 265 -18.94 -23.70 -9.33
C SER A 265 -20.46 -23.69 -9.31
N ILE A 266 -21.07 -24.83 -9.01
CA ILE A 266 -22.50 -24.92 -8.75
C ILE A 266 -22.75 -24.41 -7.32
N TYR A 267 -23.85 -23.68 -7.11
CA TYR A 267 -24.25 -23.24 -5.78
C TYR A 267 -25.75 -23.41 -5.57
N ASN A 268 -26.14 -23.63 -4.33
CA ASN A 268 -27.55 -23.70 -3.94
C ASN A 268 -28.02 -22.32 -3.47
N THR A 269 -29.13 -21.84 -4.01
CA THR A 269 -29.73 -20.54 -3.67
C THR A 269 -30.26 -20.48 -2.24
N ASP A 270 -30.42 -21.62 -1.56
CA ASP A 270 -31.00 -21.72 -0.23
C ASP A 270 -30.03 -21.43 0.93
N GLN A 271 -28.76 -21.07 0.62
CA GLN A 271 -27.70 -20.83 1.62
C GLN A 271 -27.27 -19.37 1.77
N GLU A 272 -27.93 -18.41 1.12
CA GLU A 272 -27.63 -16.97 1.31
C GLU A 272 -28.68 -16.29 2.22
N SER A 273 -28.70 -16.70 3.49
CA SER A 273 -29.31 -15.92 4.58
C SER A 273 -28.45 -16.05 5.82
N ASP A 274 -27.28 -15.38 5.80
CA ASP A 274 -26.58 -14.94 7.03
C ASP A 274 -25.57 -13.82 6.69
#